data_e2c7877246d01eb1a829aebc8a107d1e
#
_entry.id   e2c7877246d01eb1a829aebc8a107d1e
#
_cell.length_a   1.000
_cell.length_b   1.000
_cell.length_c   1.000
_cell.angle_alpha   90.00
_cell.angle_beta   90.00
_cell.angle_gamma   90.00
#
_symmetry.space_group_name_H-M   'P 1'
#
loop_
_entity.id
_entity.type
_entity.pdbx_description
1 polymer ?
#
loop_
_entity_poly.entity_id
_entity_poly.type
_entity_poly.pdbx_seq_one_letter_code
_entity_poly.pdbx_strand_id
1 'polypeptide(L)'
;AFNEQYTKADIAQVWDYALDLKNFHEQSHNRPIVPVLVATEAVDAISDFIPFDDKVFYPILTNREQLASAIAEALLFCDADNSEGDALWAISRYSPTPTIIEAASALYNNHSVEDISRSDASAENLTITCSFISSVIERAKREHFKAICFVTGVPGAGKTLVGLNIATQQFEKDDV
;
A
#
# COMPACT_ATOMS: atom_id res chain seq x y z
N ALA A 1 -3.04 -2.43 -24.65
CA ALA A 1 -1.82 -2.62 -25.45
C ALA A 1 -2.16 -3.28 -26.79
N PHE A 2 -1.53 -2.85 -27.88
CA PHE A 2 -1.60 -3.55 -29.18
C PHE A 2 -0.60 -4.72 -29.15
N ASN A 3 -0.82 -5.68 -28.28
CA ASN A 3 0.06 -6.83 -28.10
C ASN A 3 -0.65 -8.10 -28.57
N GLU A 4 0.09 -8.96 -29.23
CA GLU A 4 -0.36 -10.29 -29.66
C GLU A 4 -0.26 -11.33 -28.53
N GLN A 5 0.40 -10.99 -27.42
CA GLN A 5 0.66 -11.90 -26.30
C GLN A 5 0.62 -11.17 -24.96
N TYR A 6 0.34 -11.92 -23.91
CA TYR A 6 0.41 -11.45 -22.51
C TYR A 6 1.81 -11.71 -21.98
N THR A 7 2.60 -10.64 -21.78
CA THR A 7 3.95 -10.81 -21.22
C THR A 7 3.89 -10.88 -19.70
N LYS A 8 4.88 -11.53 -19.09
CA LYS A 8 5.00 -11.54 -17.62
C LYS A 8 5.11 -10.14 -17.02
N ALA A 9 5.72 -9.21 -17.73
CA ALA A 9 5.85 -7.82 -17.30
C ALA A 9 4.50 -7.10 -17.27
N ASP A 10 3.65 -7.30 -18.30
CA ASP A 10 2.32 -6.71 -18.37
C ASP A 10 1.41 -7.27 -17.26
N ILE A 11 1.48 -8.58 -17.01
CA ILE A 11 0.74 -9.24 -15.92
C ILE A 11 1.18 -8.69 -14.57
N ALA A 12 2.49 -8.58 -14.33
CA ALA A 12 3.03 -8.01 -13.09
C ALA A 12 2.59 -6.56 -12.89
N GLN A 13 2.60 -5.74 -13.95
CA GLN A 13 2.19 -4.34 -13.88
C GLN A 13 0.70 -4.19 -13.50
N VAL A 14 -0.18 -4.97 -14.11
CA VAL A 14 -1.63 -4.93 -13.78
C VAL A 14 -1.86 -5.42 -12.35
N TRP A 15 -1.10 -6.42 -11.93
CA TRP A 15 -1.12 -6.94 -10.56
C TRP A 15 -0.68 -5.88 -9.54
N ASP A 16 0.43 -5.18 -9.80
CA ASP A 16 0.93 -4.11 -8.94
C ASP A 16 -0.11 -2.98 -8.79
N TYR A 17 -0.78 -2.57 -9.87
CA TYR A 17 -1.86 -1.58 -9.80
C TYR A 17 -3.04 -2.03 -8.94
N ALA A 18 -3.42 -3.30 -9.01
CA ALA A 18 -4.48 -3.85 -8.17
C ALA A 18 -4.09 -3.85 -6.69
N LEU A 19 -2.84 -4.21 -6.38
CA LEU A 19 -2.30 -4.18 -5.02
C LEU A 19 -2.16 -2.74 -4.50
N ASP A 20 -1.76 -1.79 -5.35
CA ASP A 20 -1.69 -0.38 -4.99
C ASP A 20 -3.08 0.18 -4.64
N LEU A 21 -4.10 -0.10 -5.45
CA LEU A 21 -5.48 0.26 -5.12
C LEU A 21 -5.94 -0.39 -3.82
N LYS A 22 -5.64 -1.67 -3.63
CA LYS A 22 -6.02 -2.42 -2.42
C LYS A 22 -5.42 -1.82 -1.16
N ASN A 23 -4.15 -1.43 -1.23
CA ASN A 23 -3.39 -0.99 -0.05
C ASN A 23 -3.46 0.52 0.19
N PHE A 24 -3.69 1.35 -0.84
CA PHE A 24 -3.54 2.79 -0.73
C PHE A 24 -4.81 3.59 -1.00
N HIS A 25 -5.84 2.97 -1.56
CA HIS A 25 -7.11 3.62 -1.83
C HIS A 25 -8.15 3.21 -0.79
N GLU A 26 -8.59 4.16 0.04
CA GLU A 26 -9.42 3.94 1.23
C GLU A 26 -10.67 3.09 0.94
N GLN A 27 -11.43 3.45 -0.09
CA GLN A 27 -12.66 2.73 -0.45
C GLN A 27 -12.41 1.38 -1.13
N SER A 28 -11.18 1.04 -1.47
CA SER A 28 -10.81 -0.25 -2.08
C SER A 28 -10.41 -1.31 -1.05
N HIS A 29 -10.10 -0.93 0.20
CA HIS A 29 -9.62 -1.88 1.22
C HIS A 29 -10.56 -3.07 1.43
N ASN A 30 -11.86 -2.86 1.42
CA ASN A 30 -12.87 -3.90 1.70
C ASN A 30 -13.58 -4.41 0.45
N ARG A 31 -13.34 -3.81 -0.72
CA ARG A 31 -13.98 -4.18 -1.99
C ARG A 31 -13.18 -5.24 -2.74
N PRO A 32 -13.84 -6.11 -3.52
CA PRO A 32 -13.14 -6.96 -4.46
C PRO A 32 -12.48 -6.11 -5.55
N ILE A 33 -11.27 -6.52 -5.96
CA ILE A 33 -10.53 -5.89 -7.06
C ILE A 33 -10.23 -6.98 -8.08
N VAL A 34 -10.73 -6.79 -9.30
CA VAL A 34 -10.52 -7.71 -10.42
C VAL A 34 -9.67 -7.01 -11.48
N PRO A 35 -8.34 -7.21 -11.49
CA PRO A 35 -7.48 -6.64 -12.52
C PRO A 35 -7.69 -7.36 -13.85
N VAL A 36 -7.80 -6.59 -14.94
CA VAL A 36 -8.02 -7.12 -16.29
C VAL A 36 -6.93 -6.60 -17.21
N LEU A 37 -6.15 -7.52 -17.79
CA LEU A 37 -5.16 -7.24 -18.80
C LEU A 37 -5.75 -7.49 -20.18
N VAL A 38 -5.85 -6.46 -21.00
CA VAL A 38 -6.38 -6.55 -22.37
C VAL A 38 -5.24 -6.48 -23.37
N ALA A 39 -5.00 -7.58 -24.07
CA ALA A 39 -4.14 -7.63 -25.25
C ALA A 39 -5.04 -7.80 -26.49
N THR A 40 -5.27 -6.70 -27.22
CA THR A 40 -6.34 -6.62 -28.25
C THR A 40 -6.19 -7.60 -29.40
N GLU A 41 -4.97 -8.00 -29.73
CA GLU A 41 -4.63 -8.89 -30.83
C GLU A 41 -4.22 -10.30 -30.37
N ALA A 42 -4.35 -10.60 -29.06
CA ALA A 42 -4.05 -11.94 -28.56
C ALA A 42 -5.12 -12.96 -28.98
N VAL A 43 -4.67 -14.14 -29.37
CA VAL A 43 -5.55 -15.23 -29.86
C VAL A 43 -6.27 -15.91 -28.68
N ASP A 44 -5.55 -16.13 -27.58
CA ASP A 44 -6.05 -16.82 -26.39
C ASP A 44 -6.40 -15.83 -25.30
N ALA A 45 -7.46 -16.13 -24.55
CA ALA A 45 -7.80 -15.45 -23.31
C ALA A 45 -7.87 -16.48 -22.18
N ILE A 46 -7.43 -16.12 -20.99
CA ILE A 46 -7.47 -16.96 -19.79
C ILE A 46 -8.23 -16.18 -18.72
N SER A 47 -9.42 -16.68 -18.38
CA SER A 47 -10.33 -16.04 -17.42
C SER A 47 -10.52 -16.92 -16.19
N ASP A 48 -9.44 -17.22 -15.48
CA ASP A 48 -9.53 -17.94 -14.22
C ASP A 48 -9.82 -16.95 -13.09
N PHE A 49 -11.02 -17.00 -12.52
CA PHE A 49 -11.43 -16.16 -11.40
C PHE A 49 -10.93 -16.77 -10.09
N ILE A 50 -9.67 -16.50 -9.74
CA ILE A 50 -9.05 -16.99 -8.52
C ILE A 50 -8.94 -15.83 -7.52
N PRO A 51 -9.81 -15.77 -6.49
CA PRO A 51 -9.71 -14.78 -5.44
C PRO A 51 -8.63 -15.14 -4.43
N PHE A 52 -7.95 -14.13 -3.92
CA PHE A 52 -7.11 -14.24 -2.71
C PHE A 52 -7.93 -13.86 -1.46
N ASP A 53 -7.39 -14.14 -0.28
CA ASP A 53 -8.06 -13.89 1.00
C ASP A 53 -8.40 -12.40 1.22
N ASP A 54 -7.65 -11.51 0.61
CA ASP A 54 -7.87 -10.06 0.65
C ASP A 54 -8.88 -9.56 -0.39
N LYS A 55 -9.52 -10.45 -1.15
CA LYS A 55 -10.46 -10.17 -2.24
C LYS A 55 -9.82 -9.49 -3.47
N VAL A 56 -8.53 -9.56 -3.65
CA VAL A 56 -7.89 -9.25 -4.93
C VAL A 56 -7.90 -10.52 -5.78
N PHE A 57 -8.29 -10.41 -7.04
CA PHE A 57 -8.28 -11.54 -7.97
C PHE A 57 -6.98 -11.59 -8.76
N TYR A 58 -6.55 -12.77 -9.15
CA TYR A 58 -5.44 -12.89 -10.11
C TYR A 58 -5.84 -12.21 -11.43
N PRO A 59 -4.89 -11.54 -12.14
CA PRO A 59 -5.20 -10.83 -13.38
C PRO A 59 -5.88 -11.70 -14.43
N ILE A 60 -7.03 -11.25 -14.88
CA ILE A 60 -7.75 -11.85 -16.01
C ILE A 60 -7.07 -11.41 -17.29
N LEU A 61 -6.74 -12.38 -18.14
CA LEU A 61 -6.13 -12.12 -19.44
C LEU A 61 -7.21 -12.21 -20.52
N THR A 62 -7.47 -11.13 -21.24
CA THR A 62 -8.53 -11.08 -22.25
C THR A 62 -8.11 -10.30 -23.51
N ASN A 63 -8.84 -10.55 -24.58
CA ASN A 63 -8.64 -9.88 -25.85
C ASN A 63 -9.85 -9.00 -26.22
N ARG A 64 -9.83 -8.40 -27.41
CA ARG A 64 -10.91 -7.53 -27.90
C ARG A 64 -12.27 -8.26 -27.96
N GLU A 65 -12.29 -9.53 -28.36
CA GLU A 65 -13.54 -10.26 -28.59
C GLU A 65 -14.17 -10.74 -27.28
N GLN A 66 -13.35 -11.06 -26.29
CA GLN A 66 -13.79 -11.69 -25.05
C GLN A 66 -13.89 -10.70 -23.88
N LEU A 67 -13.51 -9.43 -24.06
CA LEU A 67 -13.53 -8.41 -23.00
C LEU A 67 -14.91 -8.25 -22.37
N ALA A 68 -15.98 -8.21 -23.18
CA ALA A 68 -17.34 -8.06 -22.67
C ALA A 68 -17.76 -9.25 -21.80
N SER A 69 -17.41 -10.46 -22.20
CA SER A 69 -17.68 -11.69 -21.43
C SER A 69 -16.89 -11.69 -20.12
N ALA A 70 -15.62 -11.33 -20.14
CA ALA A 70 -14.78 -11.25 -18.95
C ALA A 70 -15.31 -10.23 -17.93
N ILE A 71 -15.77 -9.06 -18.39
CA ILE A 71 -16.42 -8.07 -17.52
C ILE A 71 -17.72 -8.59 -16.93
N ALA A 72 -18.59 -9.20 -17.76
CA ALA A 72 -19.85 -9.76 -17.28
C ALA A 72 -19.64 -10.85 -16.22
N GLU A 73 -18.67 -11.69 -16.40
CA GLU A 73 -18.29 -12.75 -15.47
C GLU A 73 -17.70 -12.17 -14.16
N ALA A 74 -16.83 -11.16 -14.24
CA ALA A 74 -16.31 -10.45 -13.09
C ALA A 74 -17.43 -9.81 -12.25
N LEU A 75 -18.43 -9.22 -12.88
CA LEU A 75 -19.59 -8.61 -12.19
C LEU A 75 -20.43 -9.65 -11.43
N LEU A 76 -20.53 -10.88 -11.92
CA LEU A 76 -21.23 -11.95 -11.21
C LEU A 76 -20.52 -12.35 -9.90
N PHE A 77 -19.19 -12.27 -9.86
CA PHE A 77 -18.42 -12.56 -8.65
C PHE A 77 -18.39 -11.39 -7.63
N CYS A 78 -18.63 -10.19 -8.09
CA CYS A 78 -18.47 -8.99 -7.25
C CYS A 78 -19.74 -8.55 -6.50
N ASP A 79 -20.86 -9.29 -6.60
CA ASP A 79 -22.14 -8.92 -5.94
C ASP A 79 -22.48 -7.44 -6.15
N ALA A 80 -22.62 -7.02 -7.40
CA ALA A 80 -22.62 -5.62 -7.84
C ALA A 80 -23.92 -4.84 -7.50
N ASP A 81 -24.44 -4.99 -6.28
CA ASP A 81 -25.72 -4.40 -5.86
C ASP A 81 -25.61 -3.01 -5.20
N ASN A 82 -24.45 -2.34 -5.28
CA ASN A 82 -24.25 -1.04 -4.62
C ASN A 82 -23.84 0.09 -5.58
N SER A 83 -24.81 0.64 -6.31
CA SER A 83 -24.64 1.84 -7.14
C SER A 83 -24.31 3.12 -6.34
N GLU A 84 -24.62 3.18 -5.04
CA GLU A 84 -24.29 4.32 -4.17
C GLU A 84 -22.79 4.44 -3.84
N GLY A 85 -22.03 3.34 -4.01
CA GLY A 85 -20.60 3.33 -3.68
C GLY A 85 -19.68 3.96 -4.72
N ASP A 86 -20.12 4.15 -5.96
CA ASP A 86 -19.23 4.53 -7.07
C ASP A 86 -18.77 5.97 -7.00
N ALA A 87 -19.65 6.90 -6.63
CA ALA A 87 -19.30 8.32 -6.47
C ALA A 87 -18.33 8.52 -5.29
N LEU A 88 -18.54 7.82 -4.18
CA LEU A 88 -17.65 7.85 -3.02
C LEU A 88 -16.29 7.22 -3.33
N TRP A 89 -16.26 6.16 -4.11
CA TRP A 89 -15.02 5.53 -4.52
C TRP A 89 -14.16 6.48 -5.37
N ALA A 90 -14.75 7.18 -6.33
CA ALA A 90 -14.04 8.08 -7.24
C ALA A 90 -13.40 9.29 -6.55
N ILE A 91 -13.95 9.75 -5.42
CA ILE A 91 -13.46 10.90 -4.65
C ILE A 91 -12.70 10.49 -3.38
N SER A 92 -12.55 9.19 -3.15
CA SER A 92 -11.90 8.64 -1.97
C SER A 92 -10.41 8.96 -1.94
N ARG A 93 -9.87 9.01 -0.74
CA ARG A 93 -8.46 9.33 -0.52
C ARG A 93 -7.56 8.21 -1.06
N TYR A 94 -6.55 8.61 -1.85
CA TYR A 94 -5.45 7.76 -2.26
C TYR A 94 -4.17 8.21 -1.54
N SER A 95 -3.64 7.36 -0.68
CA SER A 95 -2.47 7.67 0.16
C SER A 95 -1.37 6.65 -0.10
N PRO A 96 -0.58 6.81 -1.18
CA PRO A 96 0.55 5.94 -1.45
C PRO A 96 1.60 6.10 -0.36
N THR A 97 2.40 5.04 -0.14
CA THR A 97 3.53 5.17 0.79
C THR A 97 4.53 6.18 0.22
N PRO A 98 4.87 7.19 0.99
CA PRO A 98 5.94 8.07 0.58
C PRO A 98 7.24 7.28 0.41
N THR A 99 8.05 7.67 -0.55
CA THR A 99 9.42 7.17 -0.66
C THR A 99 10.19 7.51 0.62
N ILE A 100 11.30 6.81 0.87
CA ILE A 100 12.16 7.10 2.04
C ILE A 100 12.60 8.57 2.03
N ILE A 101 12.85 9.15 0.85
CA ILE A 101 13.26 10.55 0.70
C ILE A 101 12.11 11.49 1.07
N GLU A 102 10.90 11.26 0.59
CA GLU A 102 9.72 12.05 0.92
C GLU A 102 9.37 11.97 2.41
N ALA A 103 9.42 10.75 2.98
CA ALA A 103 9.21 10.55 4.41
C ALA A 103 10.27 11.28 5.25
N ALA A 104 11.54 11.21 4.89
CA ALA A 104 12.61 11.92 5.56
C ALA A 104 12.44 13.45 5.47
N SER A 105 12.07 13.96 4.27
CA SER A 105 11.81 15.38 4.07
C SER A 105 10.61 15.87 4.88
N ALA A 106 9.54 15.08 4.97
CA ALA A 106 8.38 15.41 5.76
C ALA A 106 8.70 15.48 7.26
N LEU A 107 9.44 14.49 7.78
CA LEU A 107 9.88 14.49 9.19
C LEU A 107 10.81 15.66 9.50
N TYR A 108 11.74 15.99 8.59
CA TYR A 108 12.63 17.14 8.75
C TYR A 108 11.87 18.49 8.75
N ASN A 109 10.72 18.55 8.09
CA ASN A 109 9.82 19.71 8.11
C ASN A 109 8.78 19.66 9.26
N ASN A 110 9.05 18.90 10.30
CA ASN A 110 8.21 18.76 11.51
C ASN A 110 6.79 18.18 11.24
N HIS A 111 6.61 17.40 10.17
CA HIS A 111 5.40 16.59 10.02
C HIS A 111 5.44 15.39 10.97
N SER A 112 4.29 15.02 11.51
CA SER A 112 4.19 13.88 12.43
C SER A 112 4.28 12.54 11.70
N VAL A 113 4.59 11.47 12.43
CA VAL A 113 4.58 10.09 11.89
C VAL A 113 3.17 9.69 11.45
N GLU A 114 2.15 10.23 12.13
CA GLU A 114 0.74 10.05 11.80
C GLU A 114 0.40 10.61 10.43
N ASP A 115 0.93 11.78 10.06
CA ASP A 115 0.71 12.41 8.75
C ASP A 115 1.32 11.60 7.59
N ILE A 116 2.34 10.81 7.88
CA ILE A 116 3.09 10.02 6.89
C ILE A 116 2.59 8.57 6.85
N SER A 117 1.93 8.10 7.91
CA SER A 117 1.47 6.72 8.03
C SER A 117 0.25 6.42 7.16
N ARG A 118 0.14 5.17 6.72
CA ARG A 118 -0.90 4.69 5.79
C ARG A 118 -2.26 4.45 6.43
N SER A 119 -2.29 4.18 7.72
CA SER A 119 -3.52 3.86 8.45
C SER A 119 -3.40 4.28 9.90
N ASP A 120 -4.52 4.59 10.52
CA ASP A 120 -4.59 5.00 11.92
C ASP A 120 -3.97 3.96 12.87
N ALA A 121 -4.23 2.67 12.64
CA ALA A 121 -3.65 1.59 13.44
C ALA A 121 -2.12 1.47 13.29
N SER A 122 -1.59 1.72 12.08
CA SER A 122 -0.14 1.76 11.84
C SER A 122 0.48 3.00 12.47
N ALA A 123 -0.18 4.15 12.40
CA ALA A 123 0.25 5.40 13.01
C ALA A 123 0.39 5.26 14.53
N GLU A 124 -0.62 4.73 15.19
CA GLU A 124 -0.61 4.51 16.64
C GLU A 124 0.56 3.59 17.06
N ASN A 125 0.75 2.46 16.37
CA ASN A 125 1.84 1.54 16.67
C ASN A 125 3.23 2.18 16.43
N LEU A 126 3.38 2.99 15.38
CA LEU A 126 4.62 3.70 15.09
C LEU A 126 4.91 4.75 16.18
N THR A 127 3.91 5.50 16.60
CA THR A 127 4.02 6.51 17.66
C THR A 127 4.40 5.89 18.99
N ILE A 128 3.75 4.78 19.38
CA ILE A 128 4.11 4.02 20.60
C ILE A 128 5.56 3.53 20.52
N THR A 129 5.97 2.98 19.39
CA THR A 129 7.34 2.47 19.17
C THR A 129 8.37 3.59 19.26
N CYS A 130 8.13 4.73 18.59
CA CYS A 130 9.00 5.90 18.64
C CYS A 130 9.13 6.45 20.07
N SER A 131 8.01 6.58 20.79
CA SER A 131 7.98 7.06 22.18
C SER A 131 8.77 6.15 23.11
N PHE A 132 8.63 4.83 22.94
CA PHE A 132 9.39 3.86 23.73
C PHE A 132 10.91 3.99 23.47
N ILE A 133 11.33 4.01 22.20
CA ILE A 133 12.76 4.14 21.84
C ILE A 133 13.32 5.45 22.38
N SER A 134 12.59 6.57 22.21
CA SER A 134 12.99 7.87 22.76
C SER A 134 13.18 7.81 24.28
N SER A 135 12.31 7.14 25.02
CA SER A 135 12.46 6.97 26.47
C SER A 135 13.72 6.17 26.85
N VAL A 136 14.06 5.14 26.04
CA VAL A 136 15.29 4.36 26.24
C VAL A 136 16.54 5.22 25.96
N ILE A 137 16.51 6.05 24.91
CA ILE A 137 17.62 6.98 24.59
C ILE A 137 17.84 7.97 25.75
N GLU A 138 16.78 8.63 26.22
CA GLU A 138 16.86 9.59 27.33
C GLU A 138 17.39 8.93 28.61
N ARG A 139 16.94 7.72 28.89
CA ARG A 139 17.43 6.94 30.04
C ARG A 139 18.90 6.56 29.87
N ALA A 140 19.31 6.10 28.68
CA ALA A 140 20.70 5.75 28.38
C ALA A 140 21.64 6.95 28.51
N LYS A 141 21.22 8.15 28.03
CA LYS A 141 21.97 9.42 28.20
C LYS A 141 22.11 9.77 29.70
N ARG A 142 21.02 9.70 30.47
CA ARG A 142 21.00 10.06 31.89
C ARG A 142 21.81 9.12 32.78
N GLU A 143 21.72 7.82 32.53
CA GLU A 143 22.34 6.77 33.36
C GLU A 143 23.69 6.29 32.78
N HIS A 144 24.18 6.91 31.70
CA HIS A 144 25.49 6.63 31.06
C HIS A 144 25.70 5.16 30.67
N PHE A 145 24.67 4.49 30.13
CA PHE A 145 24.81 3.15 29.59
C PHE A 145 24.56 3.11 28.07
N LYS A 146 24.98 2.01 27.43
CA LYS A 146 24.70 1.77 26.00
C LYS A 146 23.48 0.87 25.88
N ALA A 147 22.57 1.21 24.94
CA ALA A 147 21.40 0.42 24.63
C ALA A 147 21.40 -0.02 23.15
N ILE A 148 20.84 -1.18 22.87
CA ILE A 148 20.58 -1.66 21.52
C ILE A 148 19.09 -1.97 21.44
N CYS A 149 18.39 -1.30 20.53
CA CYS A 149 16.97 -1.51 20.29
C CYS A 149 16.78 -2.28 18.97
N PHE A 150 16.12 -3.43 19.02
CA PHE A 150 15.75 -4.19 17.83
C PHE A 150 14.28 -3.91 17.48
N VAL A 151 14.04 -3.30 16.32
CA VAL A 151 12.69 -3.06 15.79
C VAL A 151 12.34 -4.17 14.81
N THR A 152 11.37 -5.00 15.17
CA THR A 152 10.91 -6.12 14.34
C THR A 152 9.48 -5.85 13.83
N GLY A 153 9.10 -6.49 12.75
CA GLY A 153 7.77 -6.36 12.15
C GLY A 153 7.76 -6.89 10.72
N VAL A 154 6.57 -7.10 10.19
CA VAL A 154 6.37 -7.54 8.80
C VAL A 154 6.92 -6.53 7.77
N PRO A 155 7.19 -6.92 6.53
CA PRO A 155 7.50 -5.98 5.47
C PRO A 155 6.41 -4.89 5.35
N GLY A 156 6.81 -3.64 5.17
CA GLY A 156 5.88 -2.51 5.11
C GLY A 156 5.38 -1.96 6.46
N ALA A 157 5.70 -2.56 7.60
CA ALA A 157 5.28 -2.11 8.93
C ALA A 157 5.93 -0.79 9.43
N GLY A 158 6.57 -0.03 8.56
CA GLY A 158 7.12 1.29 8.92
C GLY A 158 8.43 1.29 9.72
N LYS A 159 9.17 0.16 9.80
CA LYS A 159 10.44 0.09 10.56
C LYS A 159 11.45 1.18 10.19
N THR A 160 11.58 1.45 8.89
CA THR A 160 12.45 2.52 8.39
C THR A 160 11.97 3.91 8.82
N LEU A 161 10.65 4.12 8.83
CA LEU A 161 10.03 5.37 9.27
C LEU A 161 10.29 5.63 10.75
N VAL A 162 10.21 4.60 11.61
CA VAL A 162 10.61 4.69 13.03
C VAL A 162 12.06 5.15 13.14
N GLY A 163 12.98 4.53 12.40
CA GLY A 163 14.41 4.89 12.42
C GLY A 163 14.65 6.33 11.99
N LEU A 164 14.02 6.78 10.91
CA LEU A 164 14.12 8.15 10.41
C LEU A 164 13.56 9.15 11.43
N ASN A 165 12.37 8.89 11.98
CA ASN A 165 11.74 9.77 12.97
C ASN A 165 12.64 9.95 14.22
N ILE A 166 13.18 8.86 14.75
CA ILE A 166 14.10 8.92 15.90
C ILE A 166 15.37 9.70 15.54
N ALA A 167 15.95 9.47 14.36
CA ALA A 167 17.15 10.21 13.93
C ALA A 167 16.88 11.71 13.82
N THR A 168 15.76 12.12 13.21
CA THR A 168 15.38 13.54 13.08
C THR A 168 15.17 14.16 14.45
N GLN A 169 14.40 13.52 15.34
CA GLN A 169 14.16 14.03 16.70
C GLN A 169 15.43 14.18 17.54
N GLN A 170 16.41 13.29 17.38
CA GLN A 170 17.66 13.39 18.12
C GLN A 170 18.57 14.49 17.53
N PHE A 171 18.57 14.64 16.19
CA PHE A 171 19.33 15.70 15.52
C PHE A 171 18.87 17.09 15.98
N GLU A 172 17.55 17.34 16.03
CA GLU A 172 17.00 18.61 16.51
C GLU A 172 17.32 18.90 17.98
N LYS A 173 17.44 17.85 18.83
CA LYS A 173 17.78 18.01 20.25
C LYS A 173 19.27 18.29 20.50
N ASP A 174 20.14 17.82 19.62
CA ASP A 174 21.59 17.98 19.76
C ASP A 174 22.07 19.33 19.15
N ASP A 175 21.24 20.01 18.34
CA ASP A 175 21.50 21.33 17.74
C ASP A 175 21.06 22.52 18.64
N VAL A 176 20.54 22.28 19.83
CA VAL A 176 20.14 23.27 20.84
C VAL A 176 21.07 23.20 22.06
#